data_4208370107df5c190d57d4b933d6adeb
#
_entry.id   4208370107df5c190d57d4b933d6adeb
#
_cell.length_a   1.000
_cell.length_b   1.000
_cell.length_c   1.000
_cell.angle_alpha   90.00
_cell.angle_beta   90.00
_cell.angle_gamma   90.00
#
_symmetry.space_group_name_H-M   'P 1'
#
loop_
_entity.id
_entity.type
_entity.pdbx_description
1 polymer ?
#
loop_
_entity_poly.entity_id
_entity_poly.type
_entity_poly.pdbx_seq_one_letter_code
_entity_poly.pdbx_strand_id
1 'polypeptide(L)'
;MTKEELLNSLREKGFSGKIVDAFSKVNREDFTPKNVRSMAYEDTALPIGHGQTISQPYTIAVMLSLMDLGKGKKVLEIGSGCGYVLALLSEIVGKNGKVYGVELVKELTIKSKED
;
A
#
# COMPACT_ATOMS: atom_id res chain seq x y z
N MET A 1 6.71 -1.96 15.94
CA MET A 1 5.32 -1.45 16.02
C MET A 1 4.32 -2.51 15.62
N THR A 2 3.17 -2.52 16.25
CA THR A 2 2.04 -3.32 15.81
C THR A 2 1.27 -2.59 14.72
N LYS A 3 0.40 -3.32 14.02
CA LYS A 3 -0.50 -2.72 13.03
C LYS A 3 -1.34 -1.60 13.66
N GLU A 4 -1.89 -1.84 14.84
CA GLU A 4 -2.73 -0.86 15.53
C GLU A 4 -1.95 0.41 15.90
N GLU A 5 -0.70 0.26 16.33
CA GLU A 5 0.16 1.41 16.61
C GLU A 5 0.42 2.24 15.36
N LEU A 6 0.64 1.57 14.21
CA LEU A 6 0.81 2.28 12.95
C LEU A 6 -0.47 3.02 12.55
N LEU A 7 -1.62 2.37 12.67
CA LEU A 7 -2.91 3.01 12.35
C LEU A 7 -3.15 4.23 13.24
N ASN A 8 -2.87 4.13 14.53
CA ASN A 8 -3.00 5.25 15.45
C ASN A 8 -2.06 6.39 15.10
N SER A 9 -0.83 6.08 14.69
CA SER A 9 0.12 7.08 14.22
C SER A 9 -0.43 7.86 13.02
N LEU A 10 -1.05 7.16 12.07
CA LEU A 10 -1.65 7.80 10.90
C LEU A 10 -2.84 8.69 11.30
N ARG A 11 -3.68 8.24 12.24
CA ARG A 11 -4.80 9.03 12.76
C ARG A 11 -4.30 10.31 13.42
N GLU A 12 -3.27 10.22 14.23
CA GLU A 12 -2.66 11.36 14.93
C GLU A 12 -2.09 12.40 13.97
N LYS A 13 -1.60 11.94 12.80
CA LYS A 13 -1.10 12.82 11.75
C LYS A 13 -2.19 13.47 10.91
N GLY A 14 -3.46 13.14 11.18
CA GLY A 14 -4.61 13.78 10.56
C GLY A 14 -5.08 13.18 9.25
N PHE A 15 -4.67 11.95 8.90
CA PHE A 15 -5.15 11.31 7.68
C PHE A 15 -6.62 10.95 7.80
N SER A 16 -7.36 11.03 6.67
CA SER A 16 -8.79 10.76 6.63
C SER A 16 -9.13 9.32 6.98
N GLY A 17 -10.37 9.10 7.43
CA GLY A 17 -10.86 7.76 7.77
C GLY A 17 -10.75 6.77 6.63
N LYS A 18 -11.01 7.19 5.39
CA LYS A 18 -10.95 6.28 4.23
C LYS A 18 -9.53 5.78 3.96
N ILE A 19 -8.51 6.61 4.22
CA ILE A 19 -7.11 6.20 4.08
C ILE A 19 -6.75 5.24 5.20
N VAL A 20 -7.05 5.59 6.45
CA VAL A 20 -6.76 4.72 7.60
C VAL A 20 -7.50 3.39 7.47
N ASP A 21 -8.74 3.39 7.01
CA ASP A 21 -9.53 2.17 6.78
C ASP A 21 -8.86 1.27 5.74
N ALA A 22 -8.33 1.82 4.67
CA ALA A 22 -7.60 1.03 3.68
C ALA A 22 -6.38 0.35 4.30
N PHE A 23 -5.58 1.09 5.07
CA PHE A 23 -4.44 0.51 5.78
C PHE A 23 -4.88 -0.57 6.78
N SER A 24 -6.03 -0.41 7.39
CA SER A 24 -6.59 -1.39 8.33
C SER A 24 -6.98 -2.70 7.63
N LYS A 25 -7.56 -2.61 6.44
CA LYS A 25 -8.09 -3.78 5.71
C LYS A 25 -7.03 -4.55 4.94
N VAL A 26 -5.88 -3.93 4.64
CA VAL A 26 -4.80 -4.56 3.89
C VAL A 26 -3.67 -4.93 4.83
N ASN A 27 -3.28 -6.20 4.83
CA ASN A 27 -2.20 -6.70 5.69
C ASN A 27 -0.86 -6.48 5.00
N ARG A 28 -0.09 -5.50 5.46
CA ARG A 28 1.21 -5.15 4.88
C ARG A 28 2.18 -6.34 4.92
N GLU A 29 2.12 -7.20 5.96
CA GLU A 29 2.96 -8.38 6.05
C GLU A 29 2.79 -9.33 4.88
N ASP A 30 1.61 -9.35 4.24
CA ASP A 30 1.36 -10.20 3.08
C ASP A 30 2.16 -9.76 1.85
N PHE A 31 2.68 -8.54 1.86
CA PHE A 31 3.43 -7.94 0.75
C PHE A 31 4.92 -7.80 1.03
N THR A 32 5.37 -8.21 2.21
CA THR A 32 6.78 -8.09 2.60
C THR A 32 7.47 -9.46 2.53
N PRO A 33 8.76 -9.49 2.09
CA PRO A 33 9.54 -10.74 2.12
C PRO A 33 9.70 -11.25 3.55
N LYS A 34 9.86 -12.57 3.68
CA LYS A 34 9.98 -13.24 4.99
C LYS A 34 11.07 -12.63 5.87
N ASN A 35 12.20 -12.25 5.29
CA ASN A 35 13.34 -11.74 6.06
C ASN A 35 13.10 -10.37 6.71
N VAL A 36 12.10 -9.62 6.26
CA VAL A 36 11.76 -8.32 6.84
C VAL A 36 10.31 -8.25 7.33
N ARG A 37 9.60 -9.37 7.31
CA ARG A 37 8.18 -9.42 7.66
C ARG A 37 7.90 -8.97 9.11
N SER A 38 8.82 -9.24 10.03
CA SER A 38 8.68 -8.78 11.41
C SER A 38 8.67 -7.26 11.54
N MET A 39 9.14 -6.54 10.50
CA MET A 39 9.18 -5.09 10.45
C MET A 39 8.04 -4.50 9.61
N ALA A 40 7.06 -5.32 9.21
CA ALA A 40 6.02 -4.92 8.25
C ALA A 40 5.26 -3.66 8.67
N TYR A 41 5.06 -3.45 9.97
CA TYR A 41 4.31 -2.30 10.48
C TYR A 41 5.18 -1.18 11.04
N GLU A 42 6.50 -1.26 10.83
CA GLU A 42 7.36 -0.11 11.10
C GLU A 42 7.11 0.96 10.05
N ASP A 43 7.14 2.22 10.46
CA ASP A 43 6.91 3.35 9.54
C ASP A 43 8.20 3.67 8.79
N THR A 44 8.60 2.75 7.93
CA THR A 44 9.82 2.82 7.13
C THR A 44 9.65 2.07 5.82
N ALA A 45 10.47 2.40 4.83
CA ALA A 45 10.56 1.63 3.60
C ALA A 45 11.26 0.30 3.88
N LEU A 46 10.86 -0.75 3.18
CA LEU A 46 11.45 -2.08 3.33
C LEU A 46 11.85 -2.65 1.96
N PRO A 47 12.95 -3.41 1.88
CA PRO A 47 13.35 -4.03 0.62
C PRO A 47 12.39 -5.15 0.24
N ILE A 48 12.06 -5.24 -1.06
CA ILE A 48 11.21 -6.31 -1.62
C ILE A 48 11.95 -7.13 -2.66
N GLY A 49 13.28 -7.00 -2.74
CA GLY A 49 14.11 -7.66 -3.73
C GLY A 49 14.28 -6.85 -5.00
N HIS A 50 15.16 -7.31 -5.88
CA HIS A 50 15.43 -6.68 -7.19
C HIS A 50 15.84 -5.20 -7.09
N GLY A 51 16.44 -4.79 -5.96
CA GLY A 51 16.81 -3.39 -5.73
C GLY A 51 15.64 -2.46 -5.49
N GLN A 52 14.44 -3.00 -5.28
CA GLN A 52 13.22 -2.24 -5.07
C GLN A 52 12.80 -2.23 -3.60
N THR A 53 11.95 -1.29 -3.25
CA THR A 53 11.41 -1.18 -1.89
C THR A 53 9.89 -1.06 -1.92
N ILE A 54 9.24 -1.47 -0.83
CA ILE A 54 7.89 -1.06 -0.50
C ILE A 54 8.02 0.23 0.29
N SER A 55 7.28 1.27 -0.13
CA SER A 55 7.45 2.61 0.45
C SER A 55 7.02 2.68 1.91
N GLN A 56 7.55 3.66 2.62
CA GLN A 56 7.18 3.96 4.00
C GLN A 56 5.67 4.24 4.10
N PRO A 57 4.96 3.67 5.08
CA PRO A 57 3.51 3.90 5.23
C PRO A 57 3.10 5.37 5.26
N TYR A 58 3.80 6.20 6.01
CA TYR A 58 3.51 7.64 6.05
C TYR A 58 3.60 8.27 4.65
N THR A 59 4.64 7.94 3.89
CA THR A 59 4.83 8.46 2.53
C THR A 59 3.67 8.03 1.63
N ILE A 60 3.25 6.76 1.71
CA ILE A 60 2.10 6.26 0.95
C ILE A 60 0.84 7.05 1.33
N ALA A 61 0.60 7.23 2.62
CA ALA A 61 -0.58 7.96 3.12
C ALA A 61 -0.60 9.40 2.62
N VAL A 62 0.55 10.10 2.61
CA VAL A 62 0.66 11.45 2.07
C VAL A 62 0.29 11.46 0.58
N MET A 63 0.84 10.54 -0.19
CA MET A 63 0.55 10.45 -1.63
C MET A 63 -0.93 10.18 -1.88
N LEU A 64 -1.53 9.26 -1.14
CA LEU A 64 -2.96 8.95 -1.26
C LEU A 64 -3.83 10.16 -0.88
N SER A 65 -3.42 10.93 0.13
CA SER A 65 -4.17 12.10 0.57
C SER A 65 -4.14 13.25 -0.44
N LEU A 66 -3.09 13.33 -1.26
CA LEU A 66 -2.96 14.35 -2.29
C LEU A 66 -3.76 14.02 -3.56
N MET A 67 -4.20 12.78 -3.70
CA MET A 67 -5.04 12.34 -4.81
C MET A 67 -6.51 12.53 -4.42
N ASP A 68 -7.34 12.94 -5.35
CA ASP A 68 -8.77 13.05 -5.11
C ASP A 68 -9.44 11.68 -5.29
N LEU A 69 -9.14 10.76 -4.36
CA LEU A 69 -9.62 9.39 -4.43
C LEU A 69 -10.96 9.22 -3.72
N GLY A 70 -11.78 8.32 -4.25
CA GLY A 70 -13.04 7.95 -3.65
C GLY A 70 -13.68 6.81 -4.41
N LYS A 71 -14.88 6.42 -3.97
CA LYS A 71 -15.64 5.33 -4.59
C LYS A 71 -15.86 5.58 -6.07
N GLY A 72 -15.64 4.55 -6.88
CA GLY A 72 -15.88 4.58 -8.32
C GLY A 72 -14.75 5.19 -9.16
N LYS A 73 -13.71 5.72 -8.55
CA LYS A 73 -12.60 6.34 -9.28
C LYS A 73 -11.75 5.28 -10.01
N LYS A 74 -11.08 5.71 -11.07
CA LYS A 74 -10.11 4.89 -11.81
C LYS A 74 -8.71 5.43 -11.53
N VAL A 75 -7.79 4.53 -11.21
CA VAL A 75 -6.43 4.91 -10.82
C VAL A 75 -5.41 4.05 -11.55
N LEU A 76 -4.33 4.66 -11.98
CA LEU A 76 -3.18 3.97 -12.56
C LEU A 76 -1.96 4.21 -11.68
N GLU A 77 -1.28 3.14 -11.29
CA GLU A 77 -0.01 3.21 -10.59
C GLU A 77 1.11 2.73 -11.51
N ILE A 78 2.14 3.55 -11.68
CA ILE A 78 3.34 3.17 -12.43
C ILE A 78 4.40 2.75 -11.39
N GLY A 79 5.01 1.57 -11.59
CA GLY A 79 5.94 1.01 -10.64
C GLY A 79 5.21 0.38 -9.45
N SER A 80 4.24 -0.51 -9.74
CA SER A 80 3.38 -1.10 -8.70
C SER A 80 4.11 -2.02 -7.72
N GLY A 81 5.33 -2.44 -8.04
CA GLY A 81 6.14 -3.25 -7.13
C GLY A 81 5.47 -4.56 -6.75
N CYS A 82 5.33 -4.80 -5.44
CA CYS A 82 4.71 -6.01 -4.91
C CYS A 82 3.18 -5.95 -4.89
N GLY A 83 2.58 -4.82 -5.23
CA GLY A 83 1.13 -4.67 -5.27
C GLY A 83 0.48 -4.13 -3.99
N TYR A 84 1.27 -3.74 -2.99
CA TYR A 84 0.70 -3.24 -1.73
C TYR A 84 -0.14 -1.98 -1.93
N VAL A 85 0.39 -0.98 -2.65
CA VAL A 85 -0.34 0.26 -2.91
C VAL A 85 -1.56 -0.01 -3.79
N LEU A 86 -1.46 -0.94 -4.74
CA LEU A 86 -2.62 -1.36 -5.54
C LEU A 86 -3.75 -1.89 -4.66
N ALA A 87 -3.41 -2.69 -3.64
CA ALA A 87 -4.40 -3.22 -2.70
C ALA A 87 -5.06 -2.10 -1.89
N LEU A 88 -4.27 -1.12 -1.41
CA LEU A 88 -4.81 0.05 -0.70
C LEU A 88 -5.75 0.85 -1.60
N LEU A 89 -5.33 1.11 -2.84
CA LEU A 89 -6.15 1.83 -3.81
C LEU A 89 -7.46 1.11 -4.10
N SER A 90 -7.41 -0.21 -4.22
CA SER A 90 -8.60 -1.04 -4.46
C SER A 90 -9.62 -0.88 -3.34
N GLU A 91 -9.16 -0.84 -2.09
CA GLU A 91 -10.05 -0.61 -0.93
C GLU A 91 -10.70 0.78 -0.99
N ILE A 92 -9.94 1.80 -1.41
CA ILE A 92 -10.44 3.17 -1.46
C ILE A 92 -11.48 3.35 -2.57
N VAL A 93 -11.22 2.83 -3.78
CA VAL A 93 -12.12 3.04 -4.93
C VAL A 93 -13.32 2.10 -4.93
N GLY A 94 -13.24 0.97 -4.24
CA GLY A 94 -14.36 0.04 -4.07
C GLY A 94 -14.71 -0.75 -5.34
N LYS A 95 -15.84 -1.47 -5.29
CA LYS A 95 -16.29 -2.38 -6.35
C LYS A 95 -16.43 -1.71 -7.73
N ASN A 96 -16.90 -0.48 -7.75
CA ASN A 96 -17.18 0.22 -9.00
C ASN A 96 -16.00 1.02 -9.51
N GLY A 97 -14.89 1.04 -8.75
CA GLY A 97 -13.65 1.64 -9.18
C GLY A 97 -12.78 0.67 -9.94
N LYS A 98 -11.70 1.18 -10.51
CA LYS A 98 -10.73 0.38 -11.24
C LYS A 98 -9.32 0.80 -10.82
N VAL A 99 -8.44 -0.18 -10.59
CA VAL A 99 -7.05 0.08 -10.28
C VAL A 99 -6.19 -0.69 -11.27
N TYR A 100 -5.25 0.02 -11.89
CA TYR A 100 -4.33 -0.54 -12.88
C TYR A 100 -2.90 -0.33 -12.39
N GLY A 101 -2.07 -1.35 -12.49
CA GLY A 101 -0.66 -1.25 -12.13
C GLY A 101 0.23 -1.60 -13.31
N VAL A 102 1.36 -0.92 -13.41
CA VAL A 102 2.41 -1.21 -14.39
C VAL A 102 3.71 -1.41 -13.64
N GLU A 103 4.38 -2.54 -13.89
CA GLU A 103 5.62 -2.89 -13.24
C GLU A 103 6.61 -3.46 -14.25
N LEU A 104 7.86 -2.94 -14.22
CA LEU A 104 8.91 -3.38 -15.14
C LEU A 104 9.67 -4.62 -14.66
N VAL A 105 9.67 -4.90 -13.36
CA VAL A 105 10.31 -6.07 -12.80
C VAL A 105 9.33 -7.23 -12.86
N LYS A 106 9.55 -8.15 -13.80
CA LYS A 106 8.62 -9.25 -14.12
C LYS A 106 8.23 -10.09 -12.90
N GLU A 107 9.19 -10.42 -12.05
CA GLU A 107 8.95 -11.24 -10.87
C GLU A 107 8.00 -10.55 -9.89
N LEU A 108 8.13 -9.24 -9.74
CA LEU A 108 7.23 -8.46 -8.89
C LEU A 108 5.82 -8.38 -9.47
N THR A 109 5.71 -8.27 -10.79
CA THR A 109 4.41 -8.29 -11.48
C THR A 109 3.66 -9.59 -11.21
N ILE A 110 4.35 -10.73 -11.32
CA ILE A 110 3.77 -12.04 -11.06
C ILE A 110 3.30 -12.12 -9.61
N LYS A 111 4.14 -11.70 -8.67
CA LYS A 111 3.81 -11.73 -7.25
C LYS A 111 2.60 -10.85 -6.93
N SER A 112 2.50 -9.67 -7.49
CA SER A 112 1.37 -8.76 -7.21
C SER A 112 0.04 -9.30 -7.75
N LYS A 113 0.06 -10.08 -8.83
CA LYS A 113 -1.15 -10.74 -9.33
C LYS A 113 -1.61 -11.88 -8.42
N GLU A 114 -0.69 -12.51 -7.70
CA GLU A 114 -1.01 -13.57 -6.76
C GLU A 114 -1.55 -13.01 -5.44
N ASP A 115 -1.10 -11.84 -5.06
CA ASP A 115 -1.53 -11.15 -3.85
C ASP A 115 -2.89 -10.49 -4.05
#